data_8e504c2e6f9a96e837b4cbb2715b4b76
#
_entry.id   8e504c2e6f9a96e837b4cbb2715b4b76
#
_cell.length_a   1.000
_cell.length_b   1.000
_cell.length_c   1.000
_cell.angle_alpha   90.00
_cell.angle_beta   90.00
_cell.angle_gamma   90.00
#
_symmetry.space_group_name_H-M   'P 1'
#
loop_
_entity.id
_entity.type
_entity.pdbx_description
1 polymer ?
#
loop_
_entity_poly.entity_id
_entity_poly.type
_entity_poly.pdbx_seq_one_letter_code
_entity_poly.pdbx_strand_id
1 'polypeptide(L)'
;MTVGNYHYTAQDARRTVGCIAELWRAHTHVSTVPDGWLAGARGFVAEMASLAGVALPPLDNLDSAFAALDATVNGKYDSLDDRQVESIIAAMWRFYPTMRLLDHEHTGTVAHMHASKGLPKKPVGSAVIGWSGVEGDVQSSRVHHGRPWQALCIWSTDAIDTLRSAGHPIAPGFAGENFTVSGIPAGAFRPGAQFRVGEVRGFITDYAWPCSQNKDWFTGGDFMAMCHETTDLSRVYAMVTATGTVRVGDTFELFTDR
;
A
#
# COMPACT_ATOMS: atom_id res chain seq x y z
N MET A 1 1.30 17.95 -12.37
CA MET A 1 1.89 18.71 -11.24
C MET A 1 2.90 17.81 -10.59
N THR A 2 4.16 18.18 -10.62
CA THR A 2 5.25 17.47 -9.97
C THR A 2 5.07 17.58 -8.46
N VAL A 3 4.74 16.50 -7.81
CA VAL A 3 4.72 16.40 -6.34
C VAL A 3 6.18 16.47 -5.88
N GLY A 4 6.65 17.65 -5.54
CA GLY A 4 7.95 17.93 -4.90
C GLY A 4 9.17 17.29 -5.55
N ASN A 5 10.32 17.92 -5.43
CA ASN A 5 11.63 17.45 -5.94
C ASN A 5 12.15 16.19 -5.20
N TYR A 6 11.34 15.12 -5.17
CA TYR A 6 11.77 13.83 -4.61
C TYR A 6 12.24 12.93 -5.76
N HIS A 7 13.47 12.45 -5.65
CA HIS A 7 14.03 11.44 -6.54
C HIS A 7 13.98 10.09 -5.83
N TYR A 8 13.42 9.08 -6.50
CA TYR A 8 13.43 7.72 -6.02
C TYR A 8 14.86 7.19 -5.95
N THR A 9 15.16 6.47 -4.87
CA THR A 9 16.46 5.83 -4.69
C THR A 9 16.42 4.38 -5.19
N ALA A 10 17.58 3.78 -5.38
CA ALA A 10 17.70 2.35 -5.67
C ALA A 10 17.02 1.47 -4.60
N GLN A 11 17.06 1.89 -3.34
CA GLN A 11 16.36 1.21 -2.26
C GLN A 11 14.85 1.27 -2.42
N ASP A 12 14.32 2.40 -2.88
CA ASP A 12 12.88 2.56 -3.16
C ASP A 12 12.43 1.63 -4.28
N ALA A 13 13.20 1.53 -5.36
CA ALA A 13 12.93 0.63 -6.46
C ALA A 13 12.93 -0.84 -6.01
N ARG A 14 13.96 -1.28 -5.28
CA ARG A 14 14.06 -2.63 -4.73
C ARG A 14 12.87 -2.99 -3.85
N ARG A 15 12.49 -2.10 -2.93
CA ARG A 15 11.37 -2.34 -2.02
C ARG A 15 10.02 -2.38 -2.77
N THR A 16 9.84 -1.54 -3.79
CA THR A 16 8.67 -1.60 -4.66
C THR A 16 8.55 -2.96 -5.34
N VAL A 17 9.62 -3.43 -5.95
CA VAL A 17 9.65 -4.76 -6.61
C VAL A 17 9.44 -5.87 -5.58
N GLY A 18 10.02 -5.75 -4.38
CA GLY A 18 9.80 -6.69 -3.28
C GLY A 18 8.33 -6.80 -2.87
N CYS A 19 7.63 -5.68 -2.68
CA CYS A 19 6.21 -5.68 -2.39
C CYS A 19 5.37 -6.34 -3.49
N ILE A 20 5.73 -6.11 -4.77
CA ILE A 20 5.06 -6.74 -5.89
C ILE A 20 5.31 -8.26 -5.91
N ALA A 21 6.51 -8.70 -5.57
CA ALA A 21 6.85 -10.13 -5.45
C ALA A 21 6.04 -10.80 -4.34
N GLU A 22 5.89 -10.15 -3.19
CA GLU A 22 5.08 -10.64 -2.08
C GLU A 22 3.60 -10.72 -2.45
N LEU A 23 3.06 -9.68 -3.09
CA LEU A 23 1.70 -9.70 -3.60
C LEU A 23 1.48 -10.87 -4.57
N TRP A 24 2.42 -11.10 -5.46
CA TRP A 24 2.34 -12.19 -6.41
C TRP A 24 2.35 -13.55 -5.72
N ARG A 25 3.24 -13.78 -4.75
CA ARG A 25 3.27 -15.02 -3.97
C ARG A 25 1.96 -15.28 -3.23
N ALA A 26 1.38 -14.25 -2.62
CA ALA A 26 0.09 -14.37 -1.95
C ALA A 26 -1.01 -14.89 -2.89
N HIS A 27 -0.96 -14.54 -4.18
CA HIS A 27 -1.92 -15.03 -5.18
C HIS A 27 -1.70 -16.48 -5.63
N THR A 28 -0.51 -17.05 -5.48
CA THR A 28 -0.24 -18.43 -5.90
C THR A 28 -0.75 -19.49 -4.94
N HIS A 29 -1.06 -19.12 -3.72
CA HIS A 29 -1.71 -20.01 -2.76
C HIS A 29 -3.21 -20.20 -3.04
N VAL A 30 -3.77 -19.47 -4.00
CA VAL A 30 -5.17 -19.62 -4.42
C VAL A 30 -5.27 -20.76 -5.41
N SER A 31 -6.19 -21.68 -5.19
CA SER A 31 -6.31 -23.00 -5.81
C SER A 31 -6.51 -23.04 -7.34
N THR A 32 -6.68 -21.89 -7.99
CA THR A 32 -6.80 -21.79 -9.46
C THR A 32 -6.14 -20.51 -9.95
N VAL A 33 -5.01 -20.66 -10.67
CA VAL A 33 -4.36 -19.55 -11.37
C VAL A 33 -5.18 -19.21 -12.62
N PRO A 34 -5.66 -17.97 -12.81
CA PRO A 34 -6.45 -17.58 -13.98
C PRO A 34 -5.68 -17.77 -15.29
N ASP A 35 -6.39 -18.10 -16.38
CA ASP A 35 -5.82 -18.13 -17.71
C ASP A 35 -5.16 -16.78 -18.06
N GLY A 36 -4.00 -16.84 -18.71
CA GLY A 36 -3.22 -15.65 -19.07
C GLY A 36 -2.30 -15.12 -17.97
N TRP A 37 -2.37 -15.66 -16.78
CA TRP A 37 -1.54 -15.21 -15.64
C TRP A 37 -0.05 -15.37 -15.91
N LEU A 38 0.34 -16.52 -16.43
CA LEU A 38 1.74 -16.78 -16.78
C LEU A 38 2.24 -15.83 -17.88
N ALA A 39 1.40 -15.49 -18.86
CA ALA A 39 1.77 -14.54 -19.91
C ALA A 39 1.97 -13.13 -19.35
N GLY A 40 1.07 -12.65 -18.47
CA GLY A 40 1.20 -11.38 -17.77
C GLY A 40 2.43 -11.34 -16.87
N ALA A 41 2.67 -12.43 -16.14
CA ALA A 41 3.82 -12.62 -15.30
C ALA A 41 5.15 -12.54 -16.06
N ARG A 42 5.23 -13.20 -17.20
CA ARG A 42 6.41 -13.14 -18.09
C ARG A 42 6.72 -11.72 -18.54
N GLY A 43 5.70 -10.99 -18.98
CA GLY A 43 5.86 -9.60 -19.41
C GLY A 43 6.36 -8.71 -18.27
N PHE A 44 5.76 -8.83 -17.10
CA PHE A 44 6.15 -8.08 -15.92
C PHE A 44 7.59 -8.40 -15.47
N VAL A 45 7.94 -9.69 -15.33
CA VAL A 45 9.28 -10.09 -14.91
C VAL A 45 10.34 -9.67 -15.93
N ALA A 46 10.03 -9.74 -17.25
CA ALA A 46 10.94 -9.30 -18.30
C ALA A 46 11.24 -7.79 -18.18
N GLU A 47 10.22 -6.98 -17.94
CA GLU A 47 10.40 -5.52 -17.72
C GLU A 47 11.22 -5.24 -16.47
N MET A 48 10.93 -5.92 -15.34
CA MET A 48 11.69 -5.76 -14.11
C MET A 48 13.15 -6.17 -14.27
N ALA A 49 13.41 -7.30 -14.94
CA ALA A 49 14.76 -7.77 -15.17
C ALA A 49 15.55 -6.82 -16.07
N SER A 50 14.91 -6.25 -17.09
CA SER A 50 15.52 -5.25 -17.96
C SER A 50 15.94 -4.01 -17.16
N LEU A 51 15.07 -3.52 -16.28
CA LEU A 51 15.36 -2.37 -15.43
C LEU A 51 16.46 -2.65 -14.39
N ALA A 52 16.49 -3.88 -13.87
CA ALA A 52 17.46 -4.31 -12.86
C ALA A 52 18.80 -4.76 -13.45
N GLY A 53 18.91 -4.84 -14.79
CA GLY A 53 20.10 -5.37 -15.47
C GLY A 53 20.34 -6.86 -15.19
N VAL A 54 19.28 -7.64 -14.97
CA VAL A 54 19.33 -9.06 -14.66
C VAL A 54 19.01 -9.88 -15.90
N ALA A 55 19.87 -10.87 -16.21
CA ALA A 55 19.56 -11.85 -17.25
C ALA A 55 18.48 -12.81 -16.79
N LEU A 56 17.45 -13.02 -17.64
CA LEU A 56 16.36 -13.93 -17.33
C LEU A 56 16.66 -15.36 -17.82
N PRO A 57 16.39 -16.38 -16.97
CA PRO A 57 16.24 -17.73 -17.42
C PRO A 57 14.96 -17.89 -18.25
N PRO A 58 14.76 -19.02 -18.95
CA PRO A 58 13.47 -19.34 -19.54
C PRO A 58 12.35 -19.31 -18.48
N LEU A 59 11.25 -18.62 -18.77
CA LEU A 59 10.10 -18.50 -17.88
C LEU A 59 9.01 -19.49 -18.32
N ASP A 60 9.26 -20.78 -18.10
CA ASP A 60 8.40 -21.85 -18.62
C ASP A 60 7.14 -22.08 -17.77
N ASN A 61 7.24 -21.77 -16.49
CA ASN A 61 6.17 -21.95 -15.53
C ASN A 61 6.20 -20.84 -14.46
N LEU A 62 5.25 -20.86 -13.52
CA LEU A 62 5.16 -19.86 -12.44
C LEU A 62 6.38 -19.91 -11.50
N ASP A 63 6.90 -21.08 -11.19
CA ASP A 63 8.05 -21.20 -10.27
C ASP A 63 9.29 -20.53 -10.87
N SER A 64 9.55 -20.73 -12.18
CA SER A 64 10.64 -20.04 -12.88
C SER A 64 10.41 -18.52 -12.93
N ALA A 65 9.15 -18.08 -13.09
CA ALA A 65 8.81 -16.66 -13.07
C ALA A 65 9.02 -16.04 -11.66
N PHE A 66 8.69 -16.76 -10.58
CA PHE A 66 8.98 -16.31 -9.23
C PHE A 66 10.46 -16.25 -8.92
N ALA A 67 11.22 -17.28 -9.28
CA ALA A 67 12.67 -17.28 -9.09
C ALA A 67 13.33 -16.11 -9.84
N ALA A 68 12.87 -15.82 -11.04
CA ALA A 68 13.35 -14.66 -11.80
C ALA A 68 12.95 -13.33 -11.15
N LEU A 69 11.74 -13.23 -10.60
CA LEU A 69 11.31 -12.03 -9.86
C LEU A 69 12.15 -11.83 -8.59
N ASP A 70 12.45 -12.87 -7.84
CA ASP A 70 13.36 -12.81 -6.69
C ASP A 70 14.75 -12.33 -7.09
N ALA A 71 15.26 -12.78 -8.21
CA ALA A 71 16.54 -12.29 -8.74
C ALA A 71 16.48 -10.79 -9.07
N THR A 72 15.34 -10.29 -9.59
CA THR A 72 15.18 -8.85 -9.87
C THR A 72 15.14 -8.01 -8.61
N VAL A 73 14.59 -8.50 -7.49
CA VAL A 73 14.60 -7.80 -6.19
C VAL A 73 16.02 -7.51 -5.73
N ASN A 74 16.95 -8.41 -6.01
CA ASN A 74 18.37 -8.29 -5.67
C ASN A 74 19.20 -7.60 -6.77
N GLY A 75 18.56 -7.14 -7.84
CA GLY A 75 19.21 -6.45 -8.94
C GLY A 75 19.81 -5.10 -8.57
N LYS A 76 20.55 -4.52 -9.50
CA LYS A 76 21.15 -3.19 -9.35
C LYS A 76 20.18 -2.13 -9.84
N TYR A 77 19.67 -1.34 -8.92
CA TYR A 77 18.74 -0.22 -9.18
C TYR A 77 19.40 1.16 -8.98
N ASP A 78 20.73 1.21 -8.95
CA ASP A 78 21.47 2.41 -8.54
C ASP A 78 21.37 3.57 -9.55
N SER A 79 20.94 3.25 -10.78
CA SER A 79 20.80 4.23 -11.86
C SER A 79 19.36 4.48 -12.27
N LEU A 80 18.36 4.00 -11.53
CA LEU A 80 16.96 4.22 -11.87
C LEU A 80 16.57 5.67 -11.61
N ASP A 81 16.01 6.30 -12.64
CA ASP A 81 15.35 7.60 -12.55
C ASP A 81 13.86 7.44 -12.19
N ASP A 82 13.19 8.56 -11.92
CA ASP A 82 11.77 8.57 -11.52
C ASP A 82 10.88 7.94 -12.59
N ARG A 83 11.19 8.07 -13.87
CA ARG A 83 10.43 7.48 -14.99
C ARG A 83 10.52 5.95 -15.00
N GLN A 84 11.70 5.44 -14.68
CA GLN A 84 11.90 3.99 -14.59
C GLN A 84 11.14 3.39 -13.43
N VAL A 85 11.08 4.07 -12.27
CA VAL A 85 10.26 3.65 -11.14
C VAL A 85 8.77 3.74 -11.46
N GLU A 86 8.33 4.79 -12.17
CA GLU A 86 6.96 4.90 -12.68
C GLU A 86 6.62 3.77 -13.66
N SER A 87 7.58 3.36 -14.51
CA SER A 87 7.42 2.22 -15.42
C SER A 87 7.23 0.90 -14.66
N ILE A 88 7.95 0.70 -13.56
CA ILE A 88 7.76 -0.46 -12.67
C ILE A 88 6.32 -0.51 -12.16
N ILE A 89 5.80 0.62 -11.67
CA ILE A 89 4.43 0.71 -11.16
C ILE A 89 3.41 0.52 -12.29
N ALA A 90 3.64 1.10 -13.47
CA ALA A 90 2.78 0.94 -14.63
C ALA A 90 2.75 -0.51 -15.14
N ALA A 91 3.89 -1.23 -15.08
CA ALA A 91 3.95 -2.65 -15.39
C ALA A 91 3.09 -3.48 -14.43
N MET A 92 3.10 -3.15 -13.16
CA MET A 92 2.24 -3.76 -12.16
C MET A 92 0.76 -3.55 -12.49
N TRP A 93 0.35 -2.37 -12.94
CA TRP A 93 -1.04 -2.11 -13.34
C TRP A 93 -1.49 -2.93 -14.54
N ARG A 94 -0.60 -3.15 -15.52
CA ARG A 94 -0.88 -4.05 -16.66
C ARG A 94 -1.05 -5.50 -16.23
N PHE A 95 -0.32 -5.90 -15.19
CA PHE A 95 -0.36 -7.26 -14.65
C PHE A 95 -1.56 -7.50 -13.71
N TYR A 96 -1.88 -6.53 -12.86
CA TYR A 96 -2.89 -6.67 -11.81
C TYR A 96 -4.30 -7.08 -12.29
N PRO A 97 -4.81 -6.63 -13.45
CA PRO A 97 -6.12 -7.08 -13.92
C PRO A 97 -6.23 -8.59 -14.16
N THR A 98 -5.10 -9.28 -14.32
CA THR A 98 -5.04 -10.74 -14.51
C THR A 98 -5.00 -11.48 -13.17
N MET A 99 -4.81 -10.79 -12.06
CA MET A 99 -4.79 -11.36 -10.72
C MET A 99 -6.20 -11.60 -10.19
N ARG A 100 -6.43 -12.77 -9.60
CA ARG A 100 -7.62 -13.03 -8.82
C ARG A 100 -7.50 -12.28 -7.48
N LEU A 101 -8.59 -11.66 -7.04
CA LEU A 101 -8.66 -11.14 -5.68
C LEU A 101 -8.63 -12.33 -4.69
N LEU A 102 -8.01 -12.11 -3.55
CA LEU A 102 -8.09 -13.01 -2.39
C LEU A 102 -9.56 -13.17 -1.95
N ASP A 103 -9.84 -14.11 -1.08
CA ASP A 103 -11.19 -14.31 -0.59
C ASP A 103 -11.70 -13.03 0.10
N HIS A 104 -12.94 -12.64 -0.21
CA HIS A 104 -13.57 -11.50 0.44
C HIS A 104 -13.87 -11.86 1.90
N GLU A 105 -13.36 -11.07 2.83
CA GLU A 105 -13.51 -11.33 4.25
C GLU A 105 -14.34 -10.25 4.96
N HIS A 106 -14.12 -8.97 4.63
CA HIS A 106 -14.76 -7.87 5.33
C HIS A 106 -15.30 -6.81 4.37
N THR A 107 -16.45 -6.25 4.76
CA THR A 107 -17.03 -5.06 4.14
C THR A 107 -17.17 -3.96 5.18
N GLY A 108 -16.67 -2.77 4.86
CA GLY A 108 -16.76 -1.58 5.67
C GLY A 108 -17.09 -0.35 4.84
N THR A 109 -16.83 0.81 5.39
CA THR A 109 -17.12 2.10 4.76
C THR A 109 -15.95 3.03 4.97
N VAL A 110 -15.61 3.82 3.98
CA VAL A 110 -14.69 4.97 4.12
C VAL A 110 -15.37 6.02 4.98
N ALA A 111 -15.15 5.98 6.29
CA ALA A 111 -15.80 6.88 7.24
C ALA A 111 -15.23 8.31 7.15
N HIS A 112 -13.91 8.43 6.95
CA HIS A 112 -13.26 9.72 6.78
C HIS A 112 -12.14 9.61 5.74
N MET A 113 -11.89 10.73 5.06
CA MET A 113 -10.74 10.91 4.17
C MET A 113 -10.00 12.17 4.55
N HIS A 114 -8.67 12.12 4.44
CA HIS A 114 -7.80 13.23 4.80
C HIS A 114 -6.67 13.42 3.79
N ALA A 115 -6.42 14.68 3.44
CA ALA A 115 -5.31 15.07 2.57
C ALA A 115 -4.86 16.48 2.91
N SER A 116 -3.61 16.67 3.24
CA SER A 116 -2.96 17.98 3.37
C SER A 116 -1.47 17.83 3.66
N LYS A 117 -0.78 18.97 3.71
CA LYS A 117 0.57 19.05 4.26
C LYS A 117 0.51 19.13 5.80
N GLY A 118 1.29 18.26 6.47
CA GLY A 118 1.43 18.27 7.94
C GLY A 118 0.35 17.49 8.68
N LEU A 119 0.39 17.57 10.01
CA LEU A 119 -0.54 16.93 10.96
C LEU A 119 -1.24 17.97 11.81
N PRO A 120 -2.51 17.74 12.22
CA PRO A 120 -3.40 16.70 11.70
C PRO A 120 -3.72 16.94 10.21
N LYS A 121 -3.98 15.87 9.47
CA LYS A 121 -4.44 16.02 8.09
C LYS A 121 -5.86 16.60 8.04
N LYS A 122 -6.12 17.40 7.01
CA LYS A 122 -7.43 18.05 6.83
C LYS A 122 -8.43 17.09 6.19
N PRO A 123 -9.69 17.11 6.64
CA PRO A 123 -10.73 16.28 6.03
C PRO A 123 -11.04 16.74 4.61
N VAL A 124 -11.32 15.76 3.75
CA VAL A 124 -11.82 15.95 2.38
C VAL A 124 -13.00 15.01 2.15
N GLY A 125 -14.02 15.48 1.41
CA GLY A 125 -15.23 14.68 1.14
C GLY A 125 -15.03 13.68 0.00
N SER A 126 -14.10 13.97 -0.92
CA SER A 126 -13.71 13.10 -2.03
C SER A 126 -12.32 13.48 -2.52
N ALA A 127 -11.64 12.52 -3.15
CA ALA A 127 -10.35 12.77 -3.80
C ALA A 127 -10.10 11.77 -4.93
N VAL A 128 -9.28 12.16 -5.89
CA VAL A 128 -8.68 11.25 -6.86
C VAL A 128 -7.53 10.51 -6.16
N ILE A 129 -7.53 9.20 -6.33
CA ILE A 129 -6.49 8.31 -5.82
C ILE A 129 -5.65 7.86 -7.01
N GLY A 130 -4.41 8.30 -7.03
CA GLY A 130 -3.39 7.87 -7.98
C GLY A 130 -2.45 6.84 -7.37
N TRP A 131 -1.53 6.31 -8.17
CA TRP A 131 -0.49 5.40 -7.68
C TRP A 131 0.43 6.05 -6.62
N SER A 132 0.55 7.38 -6.64
CA SER A 132 1.32 8.14 -5.63
C SER A 132 0.50 8.50 -4.39
N GLY A 133 -0.76 8.09 -4.29
CA GLY A 133 -1.66 8.36 -3.18
C GLY A 133 -2.78 9.34 -3.51
N VAL A 134 -3.24 10.06 -2.50
CA VAL A 134 -4.37 10.99 -2.58
C VAL A 134 -3.93 12.30 -3.25
N GLU A 135 -4.66 12.73 -4.28
CA GLU A 135 -4.41 14.02 -4.91
C GLU A 135 -4.57 15.17 -3.90
N GLY A 136 -3.58 16.08 -3.90
CA GLY A 136 -3.53 17.18 -2.94
C GLY A 136 -2.91 16.84 -1.59
N ASP A 137 -2.60 15.57 -1.33
CA ASP A 137 -1.84 15.20 -0.14
C ASP A 137 -0.35 15.51 -0.30
N VAL A 138 0.29 15.97 0.75
CA VAL A 138 1.72 16.29 0.74
C VAL A 138 2.40 15.64 1.93
N GLN A 139 3.27 14.71 1.63
CA GLN A 139 4.07 14.03 2.63
C GLN A 139 5.42 14.75 2.78
N SER A 140 5.60 15.40 3.90
CA SER A 140 6.75 16.30 4.13
C SER A 140 8.07 15.56 4.24
N SER A 141 8.07 14.31 4.72
CA SER A 141 9.26 13.49 4.88
C SER A 141 9.24 12.28 3.94
N ARG A 142 9.71 12.49 2.73
CA ARG A 142 9.78 11.43 1.70
C ARG A 142 10.79 10.32 2.01
N VAL A 143 11.67 10.55 2.96
CA VAL A 143 12.57 9.50 3.49
C VAL A 143 11.80 8.42 4.24
N HIS A 144 10.68 8.78 4.87
CA HIS A 144 9.89 7.88 5.71
C HIS A 144 8.49 7.59 5.17
N HIS A 145 7.98 8.39 4.22
CA HIS A 145 6.59 8.32 3.74
C HIS A 145 6.49 8.59 2.25
N GLY A 146 5.39 8.15 1.63
CA GLY A 146 5.00 8.53 0.28
C GLY A 146 5.78 7.88 -0.83
N ARG A 147 6.33 6.76 -0.55
CA ARG A 147 6.92 5.88 -1.54
C ARG A 147 5.81 5.06 -2.20
N PRO A 148 6.01 4.42 -3.35
CA PRO A 148 4.96 3.66 -4.02
C PRO A 148 4.22 2.68 -3.12
N TRP A 149 4.93 1.95 -2.25
CA TRP A 149 4.31 1.03 -1.27
C TRP A 149 3.72 1.74 -0.04
N GLN A 150 3.82 3.05 0.05
CA GLN A 150 3.27 3.93 1.10
C GLN A 150 2.38 5.01 0.47
N ALA A 151 1.76 4.69 -0.66
CA ALA A 151 0.90 5.64 -1.38
C ALA A 151 -0.30 6.08 -0.53
N LEU A 152 -0.86 5.16 0.24
CA LEU A 152 -1.93 5.43 1.19
C LEU A 152 -1.51 5.00 2.60
N CYS A 153 -2.03 5.71 3.59
CA CYS A 153 -2.07 5.29 4.98
C CYS A 153 -3.53 5.08 5.38
N ILE A 154 -3.84 3.89 5.90
CA ILE A 154 -5.21 3.47 6.24
C ILE A 154 -5.27 3.16 7.74
N TRP A 155 -6.37 3.53 8.38
CA TRP A 155 -6.64 3.21 9.78
C TRP A 155 -8.09 2.79 9.99
N SER A 156 -8.34 1.99 11.03
CA SER A 156 -9.69 1.60 11.43
C SER A 156 -10.27 2.56 12.45
N THR A 157 -11.58 2.87 12.35
CA THR A 157 -12.29 3.57 13.41
C THR A 157 -12.25 2.77 14.71
N ASP A 158 -12.29 1.44 14.63
CA ASP A 158 -12.21 0.54 15.78
C ASP A 158 -10.92 0.74 16.58
N ALA A 159 -9.77 0.90 15.90
CA ALA A 159 -8.50 1.23 16.53
C ALA A 159 -8.54 2.60 17.22
N ILE A 160 -9.07 3.61 16.52
CA ILE A 160 -9.19 4.98 17.07
C ILE A 160 -10.08 5.00 18.31
N ASP A 161 -11.23 4.33 18.25
CA ASP A 161 -12.19 4.29 19.35
C ASP A 161 -11.63 3.53 20.56
N THR A 162 -10.87 2.46 20.33
CA THR A 162 -10.15 1.73 21.37
C THR A 162 -9.13 2.63 22.07
N LEU A 163 -8.31 3.35 21.30
CA LEU A 163 -7.33 4.31 21.85
C LEU A 163 -8.00 5.46 22.59
N ARG A 164 -9.12 5.99 22.07
CA ARG A 164 -9.89 7.03 22.77
C ARG A 164 -10.48 6.52 24.08
N SER A 165 -10.98 5.31 24.11
CA SER A 165 -11.50 4.66 25.32
C SER A 165 -10.41 4.43 26.36
N ALA A 166 -9.15 4.28 25.94
CA ALA A 166 -7.98 4.24 26.81
C ALA A 166 -7.51 5.64 27.27
N GLY A 167 -8.20 6.70 26.87
CA GLY A 167 -7.95 8.08 27.31
C GLY A 167 -7.00 8.88 26.43
N HIS A 168 -6.68 8.40 25.21
CA HIS A 168 -5.86 9.16 24.25
C HIS A 168 -6.73 10.17 23.48
N PRO A 169 -6.33 11.45 23.34
CA PRO A 169 -7.07 12.46 22.59
C PRO A 169 -6.87 12.34 21.07
N ILE A 170 -6.93 11.12 20.54
CA ILE A 170 -6.76 10.83 19.13
C ILE A 170 -8.08 10.95 18.36
N ALA A 171 -8.03 11.35 17.11
CA ALA A 171 -9.18 11.45 16.22
C ALA A 171 -8.76 11.13 14.76
N PRO A 172 -9.73 10.89 13.86
CA PRO A 172 -9.44 10.69 12.44
C PRO A 172 -8.60 11.83 11.85
N GLY A 173 -7.58 11.49 11.06
CA GLY A 173 -6.62 12.42 10.45
C GLY A 173 -5.46 12.83 11.35
N PHE A 174 -5.54 12.58 12.67
CA PHE A 174 -4.53 13.04 13.61
C PHE A 174 -3.20 12.30 13.44
N ALA A 175 -3.25 11.00 13.22
CA ALA A 175 -2.05 10.21 13.04
C ALA A 175 -1.51 10.20 11.59
N GLY A 176 -2.15 10.97 10.69
CA GLY A 176 -1.68 11.17 9.32
C GLY A 176 -2.20 10.16 8.32
N GLU A 177 -3.23 9.40 8.67
CA GLU A 177 -3.88 8.49 7.74
C GLU A 177 -4.68 9.25 6.68
N ASN A 178 -4.80 8.62 5.49
CA ASN A 178 -5.58 9.12 4.37
C ASN A 178 -7.02 8.61 4.42
N PHE A 179 -7.20 7.32 4.77
CA PHE A 179 -8.52 6.71 4.95
C PHE A 179 -8.69 6.25 6.38
N THR A 180 -9.83 6.63 6.98
CA THR A 180 -10.33 6.00 8.21
C THR A 180 -11.52 5.15 7.81
N VAL A 181 -11.44 3.84 8.06
CA VAL A 181 -12.42 2.86 7.63
C VAL A 181 -13.20 2.33 8.81
N SER A 182 -14.53 2.32 8.71
CA SER A 182 -15.44 1.76 9.72
C SER A 182 -15.99 0.39 9.31
N GLY A 183 -16.42 -0.40 10.29
CA GLY A 183 -17.07 -1.69 10.06
C GLY A 183 -16.10 -2.85 9.80
N ILE A 184 -14.80 -2.62 9.84
CA ILE A 184 -13.77 -3.65 9.72
C ILE A 184 -12.90 -3.62 10.98
N PRO A 185 -12.71 -4.77 11.66
CA PRO A 185 -11.86 -4.85 12.85
C PRO A 185 -10.43 -4.39 12.57
N ALA A 186 -9.81 -3.73 13.54
CA ALA A 186 -8.45 -3.20 13.38
C ALA A 186 -7.43 -4.27 12.96
N GLY A 187 -7.47 -5.44 13.57
CA GLY A 187 -6.56 -6.56 13.28
C GLY A 187 -6.73 -7.21 11.90
N ALA A 188 -7.80 -6.89 11.16
CA ALA A 188 -7.96 -7.35 9.78
C ALA A 188 -7.05 -6.59 8.80
N PHE A 189 -6.64 -5.37 9.14
CA PHE A 189 -5.71 -4.59 8.33
C PHE A 189 -4.28 -5.08 8.55
N ARG A 190 -3.82 -6.00 7.70
CA ARG A 190 -2.49 -6.61 7.80
C ARG A 190 -1.77 -6.63 6.45
N PRO A 191 -0.44 -6.61 6.43
CA PRO A 191 0.32 -6.75 5.19
C PRO A 191 -0.10 -7.99 4.40
N GLY A 192 -0.21 -7.83 3.07
CA GLY A 192 -0.70 -8.86 2.15
C GLY A 192 -2.20 -8.78 1.84
N ALA A 193 -3.02 -8.20 2.72
CA ALA A 193 -4.44 -8.01 2.45
C ALA A 193 -4.65 -7.05 1.26
N GLN A 194 -5.66 -7.34 0.45
CA GLN A 194 -6.05 -6.51 -0.69
C GLN A 194 -7.31 -5.72 -0.37
N PHE A 195 -7.51 -4.59 -1.04
CA PHE A 195 -8.73 -3.81 -0.88
C PHE A 195 -9.27 -3.30 -2.21
N ARG A 196 -10.58 -3.01 -2.19
CA ARG A 196 -11.30 -2.34 -3.27
C ARG A 196 -12.21 -1.26 -2.68
N VAL A 197 -12.20 -0.07 -3.32
CA VAL A 197 -13.12 1.03 -3.02
C VAL A 197 -13.56 1.63 -4.36
N GLY A 198 -14.75 1.26 -4.82
CA GLY A 198 -15.17 1.60 -6.18
C GLY A 198 -14.21 1.02 -7.23
N GLU A 199 -13.61 1.89 -8.02
CA GLU A 199 -12.61 1.50 -9.05
C GLU A 199 -11.20 1.35 -8.46
N VAL A 200 -10.93 2.00 -7.33
CA VAL A 200 -9.61 1.96 -6.69
C VAL A 200 -9.34 0.57 -6.12
N ARG A 201 -8.17 0.06 -6.42
CA ARG A 201 -7.66 -1.21 -5.87
C ARG A 201 -6.27 -1.01 -5.33
N GLY A 202 -5.93 -1.82 -4.35
CA GLY A 202 -4.61 -1.83 -3.77
C GLY A 202 -4.40 -3.01 -2.84
N PHE A 203 -3.25 -3.03 -2.23
CA PHE A 203 -2.95 -4.00 -1.18
C PHE A 203 -2.14 -3.35 -0.07
N ILE A 204 -2.28 -3.90 1.13
CA ILE A 204 -1.57 -3.47 2.32
C ILE A 204 -0.15 -4.01 2.25
N THR A 205 0.83 -3.12 2.32
CA THR A 205 2.25 -3.45 2.12
C THR A 205 3.01 -3.60 3.42
N ASP A 206 2.67 -2.80 4.42
CA ASP A 206 3.42 -2.76 5.68
C ASP A 206 2.57 -2.11 6.78
N TYR A 207 2.97 -2.32 8.04
CA TYR A 207 2.47 -1.52 9.14
C TYR A 207 3.14 -0.14 9.16
N ALA A 208 2.39 0.89 9.50
CA ALA A 208 2.93 2.23 9.66
C ALA A 208 3.50 2.40 11.07
N TRP A 209 4.82 2.42 11.17
CA TRP A 209 5.50 2.63 12.45
C TRP A 209 5.02 3.90 13.16
N PRO A 210 4.79 3.82 14.47
CA PRO A 210 4.52 5.00 15.27
C PRO A 210 5.63 6.05 15.14
N CYS A 211 5.24 7.31 15.04
CA CYS A 211 6.18 8.42 14.89
C CYS A 211 6.02 9.40 16.06
N SER A 212 7.12 9.93 16.56
CA SER A 212 7.11 10.91 17.64
C SER A 212 6.36 12.21 17.33
N GLN A 213 6.08 12.49 16.05
CA GLN A 213 5.19 13.58 15.65
C GLN A 213 3.75 13.39 16.12
N ASN A 214 3.37 12.17 16.49
CA ASN A 214 2.05 11.84 17.01
C ASN A 214 1.93 11.98 18.54
N LYS A 215 3.02 12.27 19.25
CA LYS A 215 3.05 12.30 20.73
C LYS A 215 1.96 13.17 21.36
N ASP A 216 1.61 14.29 20.72
CA ASP A 216 0.64 15.24 21.26
C ASP A 216 -0.80 14.71 21.24
N TRP A 217 -1.06 13.65 20.49
CA TRP A 217 -2.34 12.96 20.38
C TRP A 217 -2.46 11.75 21.30
N PHE A 218 -1.45 11.52 22.12
CA PHE A 218 -1.39 10.40 23.07
C PHE A 218 -1.11 10.89 24.48
N THR A 219 -1.93 10.48 25.43
CA THR A 219 -1.76 10.81 26.84
C THR A 219 -0.39 10.35 27.33
N GLY A 220 0.35 11.23 27.97
CA GLY A 220 1.74 10.95 28.39
C GLY A 220 2.73 10.87 27.22
N GLY A 221 2.31 11.18 25.99
CA GLY A 221 3.15 11.05 24.81
C GLY A 221 3.35 9.60 24.34
N ASP A 222 2.54 8.66 24.81
CA ASP A 222 2.65 7.22 24.54
C ASP A 222 2.09 6.86 23.15
N PHE A 223 2.69 7.40 22.10
CA PHE A 223 2.33 7.05 20.71
C PHE A 223 2.66 5.60 20.33
N MET A 224 3.44 4.89 21.16
CA MET A 224 3.69 3.47 20.96
C MET A 224 2.46 2.60 21.26
N ALA A 225 1.42 3.13 21.90
CA ALA A 225 0.14 2.45 22.10
C ALA A 225 -0.53 1.99 20.78
N MET A 226 -0.12 2.53 19.62
CA MET A 226 -0.57 2.06 18.30
C MET A 226 0.49 1.21 17.56
N CYS A 227 1.46 0.61 18.26
CA CYS A 227 2.52 -0.17 17.63
C CYS A 227 2.06 -1.59 17.32
N HIS A 228 2.22 -2.05 16.07
CA HIS A 228 1.83 -3.38 15.63
C HIS A 228 2.56 -4.53 16.34
N GLU A 229 3.72 -4.27 16.93
CA GLU A 229 4.45 -5.30 17.69
C GLU A 229 3.79 -5.63 19.02
N THR A 230 2.94 -4.76 19.53
CA THR A 230 2.33 -4.90 20.86
C THR A 230 0.80 -4.87 20.83
N THR A 231 0.20 -4.40 19.74
CA THR A 231 -1.26 -4.26 19.61
C THR A 231 -1.71 -4.44 18.15
N ASP A 232 -2.99 -4.74 17.95
CA ASP A 232 -3.64 -4.76 16.63
C ASP A 232 -4.17 -3.37 16.21
N LEU A 233 -3.74 -2.30 16.87
CA LEU A 233 -4.28 -0.96 16.69
C LEU A 233 -3.48 -0.12 15.69
N SER A 234 -2.56 -0.72 14.96
CA SER A 234 -1.68 0.00 14.04
C SER A 234 -2.38 0.52 12.79
N ARG A 235 -1.89 1.63 12.28
CA ARG A 235 -2.13 2.06 10.91
C ARG A 235 -1.35 1.15 9.97
N VAL A 236 -1.81 1.10 8.71
CA VAL A 236 -1.12 0.36 7.64
C VAL A 236 -0.82 1.25 6.45
N TYR A 237 0.25 0.95 5.76
CA TYR A 237 0.53 1.49 4.44
C TYR A 237 -0.04 0.61 3.34
N ALA A 238 -0.37 1.23 2.21
CA ALA A 238 -0.87 0.51 1.06
C ALA A 238 -0.29 1.05 -0.25
N MET A 239 -0.15 0.14 -1.21
CA MET A 239 0.16 0.43 -2.61
C MET A 239 -1.15 0.48 -3.40
N VAL A 240 -1.25 1.45 -4.30
CA VAL A 240 -2.38 1.56 -5.24
C VAL A 240 -2.05 0.80 -6.52
N THR A 241 -2.97 -0.05 -6.96
CA THR A 241 -2.82 -0.89 -8.16
C THR A 241 -3.84 -0.57 -9.26
N ALA A 242 -4.94 0.11 -8.90
CA ALA A 242 -5.86 0.73 -9.83
C ALA A 242 -6.32 2.07 -9.26
N THR A 243 -6.35 3.08 -10.11
CA THR A 243 -6.71 4.45 -9.74
C THR A 243 -8.21 4.70 -9.87
N GLY A 244 -8.70 5.77 -9.27
CA GLY A 244 -10.09 6.19 -9.37
C GLY A 244 -10.40 7.31 -8.40
N THR A 245 -11.67 7.63 -8.26
CA THR A 245 -12.15 8.61 -7.27
C THR A 245 -12.82 7.88 -6.13
N VAL A 246 -12.46 8.26 -4.90
CA VAL A 246 -13.07 7.77 -3.66
C VAL A 246 -13.80 8.91 -2.96
N ARG A 247 -14.92 8.58 -2.34
CA ARG A 247 -15.74 9.50 -1.54
C ARG A 247 -15.94 8.95 -0.13
N VAL A 248 -16.09 9.84 0.81
CA VAL A 248 -16.60 9.47 2.14
C VAL A 248 -17.96 8.80 1.96
N GLY A 249 -18.16 7.65 2.61
CA GLY A 249 -19.35 6.82 2.46
C GLY A 249 -19.22 5.67 1.45
N ASP A 250 -18.19 5.67 0.62
CA ASP A 250 -17.95 4.56 -0.33
C ASP A 250 -17.68 3.24 0.44
N THR A 251 -18.16 2.15 -0.14
CA THR A 251 -17.91 0.80 0.38
C THR A 251 -16.43 0.45 0.27
N PHE A 252 -15.86 0.01 1.38
CA PHE A 252 -14.51 -0.53 1.48
C PHE A 252 -14.58 -2.04 1.62
N GLU A 253 -14.03 -2.77 0.67
CA GLU A 253 -13.95 -4.23 0.70
C GLU A 253 -12.51 -4.65 0.98
N LEU A 254 -12.33 -5.54 1.94
CA LEU A 254 -11.03 -6.10 2.30
C LEU A 254 -11.03 -7.61 1.97
N PHE A 255 -9.97 -8.04 1.34
CA PHE A 255 -9.75 -9.41 0.87
C PHE A 255 -8.48 -9.93 1.53
N THR A 256 -8.55 -11.09 2.15
CA THR A 256 -7.42 -11.72 2.84
C THR A 256 -7.31 -13.18 2.44
N ASP A 257 -6.14 -13.75 2.63
CA ASP A 257 -5.98 -15.20 2.69
C ASP A 257 -6.44 -15.71 4.07
N ARG A 258 -7.10 -16.83 4.08
CA ARG A 258 -7.51 -17.48 5.33
C ARG A 258 -6.34 -18.10 6.07
#